data_d6cae4fb59339a73f735635227a79b44
#
_entry.id   d6cae4fb59339a73f735635227a79b44
#
_cell.length_a   1.000
_cell.length_b   1.000
_cell.length_c   1.000
_cell.angle_alpha   90.00
_cell.angle_beta   90.00
_cell.angle_gamma   90.00
#
_symmetry.space_group_name_H-M   'P 1'
#
loop_
_entity.id
_entity.type
_entity.pdbx_description
1 polymer ?
#
loop_
_entity_poly.entity_id
_entity_poly.type
_entity_poly.pdbx_seq_one_letter_code
_entity_poly.pdbx_strand_id
1 'polypeptide(L)'
;MELSKRLRMNASFVTPGNRLADVGTDHGYIPIALCLEGVIPSALAMDVNPGPLERAKEHIQQFDLETDIHTRLSDGVQALCPGEADSVLIAGMGGALTVKILEAGEKVLASVKELILQPQSEIDKVRSYLLTHGYVIAGEKMVYEDGKYYPAMRAVHGEMPLWQEVELQYGKYLLEEKHPVLEEYLKDKQKTCKKIQEK
;
A
#
# COMPACT_ATOMS: atom_id res chain seq x y z
N MET A 1 -1.09 -16.13 12.24
CA MET A 1 -1.31 -14.73 12.72
C MET A 1 -2.52 -14.15 12.02
N GLU A 2 -3.43 -13.51 12.74
CA GLU A 2 -4.61 -12.88 12.15
C GLU A 2 -4.31 -11.39 11.83
N LEU A 3 -4.50 -11.00 10.57
CA LEU A 3 -4.37 -9.61 10.13
C LEU A 3 -5.74 -8.91 10.21
N SER A 4 -5.74 -7.61 10.52
CA SER A 4 -6.90 -6.75 10.36
C SER A 4 -7.39 -6.75 8.90
N LYS A 5 -8.63 -6.34 8.65
CA LYS A 5 -9.18 -6.30 7.27
C LYS A 5 -8.32 -5.45 6.34
N ARG A 6 -7.86 -4.29 6.83
CA ARG A 6 -6.99 -3.38 6.07
C ARG A 6 -5.65 -4.03 5.73
N LEU A 7 -4.99 -4.62 6.70
CA LEU A 7 -3.70 -5.30 6.47
C LEU A 7 -3.86 -6.53 5.56
N ARG A 8 -4.93 -7.32 5.75
CA ARG A 8 -5.23 -8.47 4.87
C ARG A 8 -5.53 -8.04 3.43
N MET A 9 -6.24 -6.93 3.22
CA MET A 9 -6.45 -6.36 1.90
C MET A 9 -5.12 -6.00 1.24
N ASN A 10 -4.23 -5.29 1.92
CA ASN A 10 -2.91 -4.93 1.39
C ASN A 10 -2.07 -6.17 1.07
N ALA A 11 -2.02 -7.13 1.98
CA ALA A 11 -1.33 -8.40 1.79
C ALA A 11 -1.85 -9.18 0.56
N SER A 12 -3.17 -9.12 0.29
CA SER A 12 -3.80 -9.81 -0.83
C SER A 12 -3.45 -9.28 -2.22
N PHE A 13 -2.71 -8.18 -2.31
CA PHE A 13 -2.19 -7.65 -3.57
C PHE A 13 -0.79 -8.18 -3.90
N VAL A 14 -0.05 -8.66 -2.91
CA VAL A 14 1.32 -9.13 -3.12
C VAL A 14 1.31 -10.38 -3.98
N THR A 15 2.04 -10.34 -5.08
CA THR A 15 2.17 -11.49 -5.99
C THR A 15 2.95 -12.62 -5.32
N PRO A 16 2.41 -13.85 -5.25
CA PRO A 16 3.11 -14.99 -4.68
C PRO A 16 4.49 -15.24 -5.31
N GLY A 17 5.48 -15.54 -4.47
CA GLY A 17 6.87 -15.76 -4.86
C GLY A 17 7.72 -14.50 -4.97
N ASN A 18 7.14 -13.31 -4.86
CA ASN A 18 7.88 -12.06 -4.84
C ASN A 18 8.55 -11.84 -3.47
N ARG A 19 9.73 -11.20 -3.48
CA ARG A 19 10.38 -10.67 -2.28
C ARG A 19 9.76 -9.30 -1.97
N LEU A 20 9.38 -9.07 -0.71
CA LEU A 20 8.65 -7.87 -0.29
C LEU A 20 9.57 -6.86 0.38
N ALA A 21 9.45 -5.57 0.04
CA ALA A 21 9.88 -4.46 0.87
C ALA A 21 8.64 -3.76 1.45
N ASP A 22 8.48 -3.78 2.77
CA ASP A 22 7.40 -3.14 3.52
C ASP A 22 7.90 -1.83 4.12
N VAL A 23 7.45 -0.71 3.58
CA VAL A 23 7.91 0.65 3.91
C VAL A 23 6.96 1.30 4.91
N GLY A 24 7.49 1.68 6.08
CA GLY A 24 6.70 2.11 7.22
C GLY A 24 6.11 0.92 7.97
N THR A 25 6.92 -0.11 8.11
CA THR A 25 6.54 -1.35 8.80
C THR A 25 6.47 -1.14 10.30
N ASP A 26 5.31 -0.89 10.87
CA ASP A 26 5.22 -0.60 12.31
C ASP A 26 5.55 -1.84 13.18
N HIS A 27 4.95 -2.98 12.88
CA HIS A 27 5.10 -4.21 13.65
C HIS A 27 5.54 -5.44 12.82
N GLY A 28 5.79 -5.27 11.53
CA GLY A 28 6.13 -6.36 10.62
C GLY A 28 4.99 -7.33 10.32
N TYR A 29 3.74 -6.98 10.61
CA TYR A 29 2.61 -7.90 10.53
C TYR A 29 2.37 -8.48 9.13
N ILE A 30 2.45 -7.64 8.07
CA ILE A 30 2.24 -8.12 6.69
C ILE A 30 3.37 -9.03 6.25
N PRO A 31 4.66 -8.66 6.37
CA PRO A 31 5.79 -9.55 6.09
C PRO A 31 5.68 -10.89 6.81
N ILE A 32 5.44 -10.87 8.13
CA ILE A 32 5.31 -12.08 8.95
C ILE A 32 4.17 -12.98 8.46
N ALA A 33 2.98 -12.41 8.24
CA ALA A 33 1.84 -13.19 7.77
C ALA A 33 2.10 -13.84 6.42
N LEU A 34 2.67 -13.10 5.47
CA LEU A 34 2.95 -13.60 4.13
C LEU A 34 4.05 -14.67 4.10
N CYS A 35 5.09 -14.55 4.94
CA CYS A 35 6.10 -15.60 5.10
C CYS A 35 5.50 -16.86 5.74
N LEU A 36 4.73 -16.73 6.84
CA LEU A 36 4.07 -17.87 7.49
C LEU A 36 3.09 -18.59 6.57
N GLU A 37 2.42 -17.87 5.68
CA GLU A 37 1.50 -18.43 4.68
C GLU A 37 2.22 -18.99 3.45
N GLY A 38 3.56 -18.86 3.37
CA GLY A 38 4.36 -19.31 2.22
C GLY A 38 4.08 -18.53 0.94
N VAL A 39 3.52 -17.33 1.04
CA VAL A 39 3.20 -16.46 -0.10
C VAL A 39 4.47 -15.79 -0.63
N ILE A 40 5.34 -15.33 0.25
CA ILE A 40 6.62 -14.70 -0.10
C ILE A 40 7.80 -15.47 0.50
N PRO A 41 8.96 -15.52 -0.19
CA PRO A 41 10.15 -16.20 0.32
C PRO A 41 10.92 -15.37 1.35
N SER A 42 10.83 -14.04 1.27
CA SER A 42 11.54 -13.12 2.17
C SER A 42 11.00 -11.71 2.13
N ALA A 43 11.36 -10.92 3.15
CA ALA A 43 10.99 -9.50 3.19
C ALA A 43 12.04 -8.62 3.85
N LEU A 44 12.00 -7.33 3.48
CA LEU A 44 12.65 -6.22 4.18
C LEU A 44 11.56 -5.38 4.87
N ALA A 45 11.57 -5.36 6.19
CA ALA A 45 10.72 -4.52 7.02
C ALA A 45 11.46 -3.20 7.28
N MET A 46 10.98 -2.11 6.70
CA MET A 46 11.67 -0.83 6.65
C MET A 46 10.88 0.26 7.38
N ASP A 47 11.56 1.11 8.15
CA ASP A 47 10.98 2.29 8.78
C ASP A 47 12.04 3.38 8.95
N VAL A 48 11.60 4.64 9.03
CA VAL A 48 12.47 5.79 9.27
C VAL A 48 12.85 5.93 10.76
N ASN A 49 12.08 5.31 11.65
CA ASN A 49 12.30 5.36 13.08
C ASN A 49 12.77 3.99 13.62
N PRO A 50 13.73 3.98 14.57
CA PRO A 50 14.19 2.72 15.17
C PRO A 50 13.14 2.01 16.02
N GLY A 51 12.23 2.73 16.69
CA GLY A 51 11.20 2.13 17.56
C GLY A 51 10.29 1.13 16.85
N PRO A 52 9.66 1.47 15.72
CA PRO A 52 8.92 0.50 14.91
C PRO A 52 9.74 -0.72 14.49
N LEU A 53 11.01 -0.52 14.13
CA LEU A 53 11.90 -1.62 13.74
C LEU A 53 12.23 -2.58 14.89
N GLU A 54 12.40 -2.07 16.12
CA GLU A 54 12.61 -2.93 17.28
C GLU A 54 11.36 -3.78 17.56
N ARG A 55 10.14 -3.20 17.49
CA ARG A 55 8.90 -3.98 17.60
C ARG A 55 8.76 -5.03 16.50
N ALA A 56 9.13 -4.67 15.27
CA ALA A 56 9.13 -5.62 14.16
C ALA A 56 10.12 -6.78 14.41
N LYS A 57 11.33 -6.49 14.90
CA LYS A 57 12.33 -7.53 15.27
C LYS A 57 11.80 -8.48 16.34
N GLU A 58 11.20 -7.94 17.41
CA GLU A 58 10.62 -8.75 18.47
C GLU A 58 9.56 -9.72 17.94
N HIS A 59 8.67 -9.23 17.05
CA HIS A 59 7.66 -10.07 16.41
C HIS A 59 8.27 -11.09 15.44
N ILE A 60 9.25 -10.70 14.63
CA ILE A 60 9.94 -11.62 13.72
C ILE A 60 10.56 -12.79 14.50
N GLN A 61 11.22 -12.51 15.63
CA GLN A 61 11.80 -13.51 16.52
C GLN A 61 10.73 -14.43 17.14
N GLN A 62 9.57 -13.89 17.54
CA GLN A 62 8.47 -14.69 18.11
C GLN A 62 7.93 -15.74 17.13
N PHE A 63 8.13 -15.56 15.83
CA PHE A 63 7.68 -16.46 14.78
C PHE A 63 8.84 -17.23 14.10
N ASP A 64 10.07 -17.15 14.63
CA ASP A 64 11.28 -17.82 14.09
C ASP A 64 11.55 -17.48 12.61
N LEU A 65 11.36 -16.19 12.22
CA LEU A 65 11.47 -15.72 10.82
C LEU A 65 12.68 -14.83 10.57
N GLU A 66 13.71 -14.81 11.44
CA GLU A 66 14.88 -13.94 11.34
C GLU A 66 15.75 -14.22 10.09
N THR A 67 15.64 -15.42 9.53
CA THR A 67 16.32 -15.79 8.27
C THR A 67 15.59 -15.25 7.05
N ASP A 68 14.29 -15.04 7.14
CA ASP A 68 13.44 -14.69 5.99
C ASP A 68 13.07 -13.19 5.99
N ILE A 69 13.01 -12.56 7.17
CA ILE A 69 12.62 -11.16 7.31
C ILE A 69 13.71 -10.37 8.01
N HIS A 70 14.24 -9.35 7.33
CA HIS A 70 15.23 -8.45 7.89
C HIS A 70 14.65 -7.06 8.10
N THR A 71 15.08 -6.38 9.17
CA THR A 71 14.70 -4.98 9.42
C THR A 71 15.77 -4.04 8.90
N ARG A 72 15.34 -2.87 8.39
CA ARG A 72 16.29 -1.85 7.87
C ARG A 72 15.78 -0.44 8.15
N LEU A 73 16.64 0.40 8.74
CA LEU A 73 16.36 1.83 8.88
C LEU A 73 16.42 2.50 7.50
N SER A 74 15.34 3.19 7.09
CA SER A 74 15.24 3.82 5.78
C SER A 74 14.21 4.93 5.76
N ASP A 75 14.54 6.06 5.14
CA ASP A 75 13.55 7.07 4.77
C ASP A 75 12.91 6.64 3.43
N GLY A 76 11.68 6.12 3.50
CA GLY A 76 11.04 5.49 2.36
C GLY A 76 11.87 4.32 1.82
N VAL A 77 12.18 4.34 0.53
CA VAL A 77 12.94 3.29 -0.18
C VAL A 77 14.42 3.63 -0.38
N GLN A 78 14.95 4.67 0.27
CA GLN A 78 16.33 5.16 0.01
C GLN A 78 17.40 4.12 0.34
N ALA A 79 17.18 3.27 1.32
CA ALA A 79 18.13 2.20 1.69
C ALA A 79 17.87 0.88 0.94
N LEU A 80 16.88 0.81 0.04
CA LEU A 80 16.63 -0.35 -0.79
C LEU A 80 17.60 -0.36 -1.98
N CYS A 81 18.19 -1.51 -2.26
CA CYS A 81 19.07 -1.69 -3.42
C CYS A 81 18.28 -2.19 -4.64
N PRO A 82 18.68 -1.79 -5.87
CA PRO A 82 18.05 -2.32 -7.09
C PRO A 82 18.08 -3.85 -7.14
N GLY A 83 16.92 -4.45 -7.44
CA GLY A 83 16.77 -5.91 -7.52
C GLY A 83 16.70 -6.63 -6.18
N GLU A 84 16.66 -5.91 -5.05
CA GLU A 84 16.57 -6.51 -3.71
C GLU A 84 15.12 -6.93 -3.35
N ALA A 85 14.13 -6.22 -3.87
CA ALA A 85 12.70 -6.55 -3.72
C ALA A 85 12.00 -6.61 -5.08
N ASP A 86 10.97 -7.45 -5.17
CA ASP A 86 10.08 -7.58 -6.32
C ASP A 86 8.79 -6.80 -6.13
N SER A 87 8.31 -6.70 -4.90
CA SER A 87 7.12 -5.94 -4.47
C SER A 87 7.52 -4.89 -3.43
N VAL A 88 6.98 -3.68 -3.57
CA VAL A 88 7.10 -2.61 -2.55
C VAL A 88 5.72 -2.27 -2.03
N LEU A 89 5.53 -2.36 -0.72
CA LEU A 89 4.32 -1.98 -0.01
C LEU A 89 4.55 -0.65 0.72
N ILE A 90 3.68 0.33 0.48
CA ILE A 90 3.62 1.60 1.21
C ILE A 90 2.19 1.80 1.70
N ALA A 91 1.95 1.59 2.98
CA ALA A 91 0.61 1.63 3.55
C ALA A 91 0.51 2.53 4.78
N GLY A 92 -0.66 3.15 4.97
CA GLY A 92 -0.94 3.94 6.17
C GLY A 92 -0.35 5.35 6.16
N MET A 93 0.20 5.81 5.06
CA MET A 93 0.81 7.14 4.90
C MET A 93 -0.12 8.11 4.17
N GLY A 94 0.11 9.42 4.32
CA GLY A 94 -0.56 10.43 3.49
C GLY A 94 -0.11 10.36 2.03
N GLY A 95 -0.99 10.76 1.09
CA GLY A 95 -0.70 10.70 -0.34
C GLY A 95 0.51 11.54 -0.75
N ALA A 96 0.66 12.75 -0.20
CA ALA A 96 1.82 13.59 -0.48
C ALA A 96 3.15 12.92 -0.06
N LEU A 97 3.17 12.24 1.09
CA LEU A 97 4.36 11.48 1.53
C LEU A 97 4.60 10.27 0.63
N THR A 98 3.54 9.55 0.25
CA THR A 98 3.63 8.43 -0.70
C THR A 98 4.26 8.87 -2.02
N VAL A 99 3.78 9.96 -2.63
CA VAL A 99 4.35 10.51 -3.86
C VAL A 99 5.82 10.89 -3.67
N LYS A 100 6.17 11.59 -2.57
CA LYS A 100 7.56 11.95 -2.27
C LYS A 100 8.49 10.73 -2.18
N ILE A 101 8.03 9.62 -1.58
CA ILE A 101 8.80 8.37 -1.50
C ILE A 101 8.99 7.77 -2.90
N LEU A 102 7.95 7.79 -3.74
CA LEU A 102 8.03 7.28 -5.11
C LEU A 102 9.00 8.10 -5.96
N GLU A 103 8.94 9.43 -5.89
CA GLU A 103 9.86 10.34 -6.59
C GLU A 103 11.32 10.12 -6.16
N ALA A 104 11.57 10.10 -4.85
CA ALA A 104 12.92 9.88 -4.31
C ALA A 104 13.47 8.49 -4.64
N GLY A 105 12.57 7.52 -4.84
CA GLY A 105 12.89 6.12 -5.11
C GLY A 105 12.92 5.72 -6.58
N GLU A 106 12.69 6.62 -7.54
CA GLU A 106 12.51 6.31 -8.97
C GLU A 106 13.52 5.29 -9.51
N LYS A 107 14.81 5.48 -9.21
CA LYS A 107 15.89 4.60 -9.70
C LYS A 107 15.79 3.17 -9.16
N VAL A 108 15.50 3.00 -7.88
CA VAL A 108 15.39 1.66 -7.27
C VAL A 108 14.06 1.01 -7.65
N LEU A 109 12.99 1.79 -7.71
CA LEU A 109 11.67 1.32 -8.09
C LEU A 109 11.58 0.87 -9.55
N ALA A 110 12.45 1.34 -10.43
CA ALA A 110 12.57 0.85 -11.80
C ALA A 110 12.87 -0.67 -11.89
N SER A 111 13.45 -1.26 -10.84
CA SER A 111 13.71 -2.71 -10.75
C SER A 111 12.62 -3.51 -10.04
N VAL A 112 11.63 -2.83 -9.47
CA VAL A 112 10.51 -3.43 -8.72
C VAL A 112 9.40 -3.81 -9.67
N LYS A 113 8.80 -5.00 -9.52
CA LYS A 113 7.75 -5.50 -10.40
C LYS A 113 6.38 -4.88 -10.11
N GLU A 114 6.10 -4.56 -8.86
CA GLU A 114 4.81 -4.03 -8.41
C GLU A 114 4.92 -3.13 -7.19
N LEU A 115 4.02 -2.16 -7.12
CA LEU A 115 3.80 -1.31 -5.96
C LEU A 115 2.43 -1.62 -5.37
N ILE A 116 2.35 -1.78 -4.07
CA ILE A 116 1.09 -1.89 -3.32
C ILE A 116 0.98 -0.63 -2.47
N LEU A 117 0.01 0.22 -2.77
CA LEU A 117 -0.12 1.54 -2.16
C LEU A 117 -1.47 1.68 -1.44
N GLN A 118 -1.41 2.06 -0.17
CA GLN A 118 -2.60 2.36 0.62
C GLN A 118 -2.46 3.77 1.25
N PRO A 119 -2.65 4.84 0.46
CA PRO A 119 -2.63 6.21 0.97
C PRO A 119 -3.89 6.49 1.80
N GLN A 120 -3.74 7.30 2.87
CA GLN A 120 -4.86 7.67 3.76
C GLN A 120 -5.46 9.05 3.42
N SER A 121 -4.81 9.83 2.57
CA SER A 121 -5.24 11.14 2.09
C SER A 121 -4.73 11.39 0.69
N GLU A 122 -5.27 12.38 -0.01
CA GLU A 122 -4.82 12.81 -1.35
C GLU A 122 -4.62 11.63 -2.34
N ILE A 123 -5.57 10.70 -2.33
CA ILE A 123 -5.48 9.43 -3.07
C ILE A 123 -5.51 9.69 -4.58
N ASP A 124 -6.26 10.71 -5.00
CA ASP A 124 -6.32 11.23 -6.36
C ASP A 124 -4.94 11.64 -6.88
N LYS A 125 -4.13 12.30 -6.04
CA LYS A 125 -2.77 12.69 -6.40
C LYS A 125 -1.84 11.49 -6.59
N VAL A 126 -1.97 10.46 -5.75
CA VAL A 126 -1.20 9.22 -5.90
C VAL A 126 -1.57 8.50 -7.21
N ARG A 127 -2.86 8.40 -7.53
CA ARG A 127 -3.31 7.84 -8.81
C ARG A 127 -2.78 8.64 -9.99
N SER A 128 -2.93 9.97 -9.95
CA SER A 128 -2.43 10.86 -11.00
C SER A 128 -0.92 10.71 -11.20
N TYR A 129 -0.15 10.65 -10.10
CA TYR A 129 1.29 10.43 -10.16
C TYR A 129 1.64 9.12 -10.88
N LEU A 130 1.02 8.02 -10.50
CA LEU A 130 1.27 6.72 -11.12
C LEU A 130 1.03 6.75 -12.63
N LEU A 131 -0.12 7.29 -13.07
CA LEU A 131 -0.51 7.34 -14.47
C LEU A 131 0.39 8.26 -15.32
N THR A 132 1.06 9.23 -14.71
CA THR A 132 1.95 10.17 -15.40
C THR A 132 3.43 9.77 -15.30
N HIS A 133 3.77 8.74 -14.51
CA HIS A 133 5.15 8.33 -14.27
C HIS A 133 5.43 6.85 -14.65
N GLY A 134 4.74 6.37 -15.71
CA GLY A 134 5.05 5.05 -16.29
C GLY A 134 4.52 3.87 -15.48
N TYR A 135 3.41 4.05 -14.76
CA TYR A 135 2.72 2.97 -14.06
C TYR A 135 1.30 2.78 -14.56
N VAL A 136 0.88 1.54 -14.54
CA VAL A 136 -0.51 1.10 -14.73
C VAL A 136 -1.07 0.72 -13.37
N ILE A 137 -2.23 1.25 -13.01
CA ILE A 137 -2.98 0.75 -11.85
C ILE A 137 -3.66 -0.54 -12.30
N ALA A 138 -3.18 -1.68 -11.78
CA ALA A 138 -3.62 -3.02 -12.20
C ALA A 138 -4.83 -3.54 -11.39
N GLY A 139 -5.25 -2.82 -10.35
CA GLY A 139 -6.43 -3.17 -9.57
C GLY A 139 -6.52 -2.33 -8.31
N GLU A 140 -7.73 -2.24 -7.79
CA GLU A 140 -8.05 -1.50 -6.57
C GLU A 140 -8.96 -2.33 -5.66
N LYS A 141 -8.84 -2.15 -4.37
CA LYS A 141 -9.71 -2.73 -3.34
C LYS A 141 -10.03 -1.68 -2.30
N MET A 142 -11.13 -1.86 -1.59
CA MET A 142 -11.53 -0.96 -0.52
C MET A 142 -12.14 -1.75 0.63
N VAL A 143 -11.77 -1.41 1.87
CA VAL A 143 -12.36 -1.98 3.08
C VAL A 143 -12.85 -0.88 4.01
N TYR A 144 -13.83 -1.22 4.84
CA TYR A 144 -14.27 -0.42 5.97
C TYR A 144 -13.87 -1.12 7.26
N GLU A 145 -13.12 -0.39 8.10
CA GLU A 145 -12.59 -0.89 9.37
C GLU A 145 -12.49 0.27 10.38
N ASP A 146 -12.91 0.06 11.60
CA ASP A 146 -12.80 1.01 12.72
C ASP A 146 -13.33 2.42 12.39
N GLY A 147 -14.46 2.50 11.69
CA GLY A 147 -15.09 3.77 11.33
C GLY A 147 -14.46 4.51 10.17
N LYS A 148 -13.52 3.90 9.44
CA LYS A 148 -12.79 4.53 8.33
C LYS A 148 -12.82 3.66 7.08
N TYR A 149 -12.76 4.32 5.94
CA TYR A 149 -12.68 3.72 4.62
C TYR A 149 -11.23 3.73 4.12
N TYR A 150 -10.74 2.58 3.70
CA TYR A 150 -9.35 2.39 3.27
C TYR A 150 -9.31 1.84 1.85
N PRO A 151 -9.14 2.69 0.83
CA PRO A 151 -8.81 2.22 -0.51
C PRO A 151 -7.33 1.86 -0.60
N ALA A 152 -7.03 0.86 -1.43
CA ALA A 152 -5.68 0.48 -1.79
C ALA A 152 -5.60 0.14 -3.28
N MET A 153 -4.41 0.24 -3.85
CA MET A 153 -4.18 -0.04 -5.26
C MET A 153 -2.88 -0.82 -5.46
N ARG A 154 -2.87 -1.65 -6.48
CA ARG A 154 -1.68 -2.31 -7.02
C ARG A 154 -1.32 -1.65 -8.34
N ALA A 155 -0.07 -1.22 -8.47
CA ALA A 155 0.46 -0.63 -9.68
C ALA A 155 1.66 -1.44 -10.20
N VAL A 156 1.81 -1.49 -11.53
CA VAL A 156 2.92 -2.15 -12.23
C VAL A 156 3.46 -1.20 -13.29
N HIS A 157 4.69 -1.42 -13.76
CA HIS A 157 5.23 -0.63 -14.86
C HIS A 157 4.41 -0.79 -16.13
N GLY A 158 4.20 0.31 -16.85
CA GLY A 158 3.44 0.34 -18.09
C GLY A 158 2.84 1.71 -18.37
N GLU A 159 2.10 1.78 -19.46
CA GLU A 159 1.40 2.98 -19.89
C GLU A 159 -0.10 2.69 -20.01
N MET A 160 -0.91 3.62 -19.52
CA MET A 160 -2.36 3.60 -19.70
C MET A 160 -2.89 5.03 -19.87
N PRO A 161 -4.06 5.20 -20.48
CA PRO A 161 -4.69 6.51 -20.60
C PRO A 161 -4.91 7.16 -19.22
N LEU A 162 -4.80 8.49 -19.18
CA LEU A 162 -5.15 9.24 -17.97
C LEU A 162 -6.63 9.01 -17.64
N TRP A 163 -6.88 8.87 -16.36
CA TRP A 163 -8.21 8.69 -15.82
C TRP A 163 -8.97 10.02 -15.73
N GLN A 164 -10.28 9.96 -15.80
CA GLN A 164 -11.13 11.11 -15.53
C GLN A 164 -11.04 11.54 -14.06
N GLU A 165 -11.40 12.79 -13.75
CA GLU A 165 -11.34 13.32 -12.39
C GLU A 165 -12.10 12.44 -11.38
N VAL A 166 -13.29 11.96 -11.75
CA VAL A 166 -14.09 11.07 -10.90
C VAL A 166 -13.40 9.71 -10.68
N GLU A 167 -12.69 9.19 -11.67
CA GLU A 167 -11.93 7.95 -11.56
C GLU A 167 -10.68 8.15 -10.69
N LEU A 168 -10.00 9.29 -10.81
CA LEU A 168 -8.90 9.66 -9.91
C LEU A 168 -9.36 9.79 -8.47
N GLN A 169 -10.52 10.41 -8.26
CA GLN A 169 -11.06 10.65 -6.91
C GLN A 169 -11.53 9.38 -6.22
N TYR A 170 -12.25 8.51 -6.93
CA TYR A 170 -12.95 7.36 -6.31
C TYR A 170 -12.37 6.00 -6.67
N GLY A 171 -11.51 5.92 -7.68
CA GLY A 171 -10.92 4.68 -8.19
C GLY A 171 -11.71 4.10 -9.35
N LYS A 172 -11.04 3.97 -10.50
CA LYS A 172 -11.68 3.47 -11.72
C LYS A 172 -12.25 2.08 -11.55
N TYR A 173 -11.44 1.14 -11.04
CA TYR A 173 -11.87 -0.24 -10.84
C TYR A 173 -12.96 -0.36 -9.78
N LEU A 174 -12.87 0.43 -8.69
CA LEU A 174 -13.92 0.46 -7.67
C LEU A 174 -15.26 0.96 -8.22
N LEU A 175 -15.24 1.93 -9.17
CA LEU A 175 -16.43 2.45 -9.85
C LEU A 175 -16.99 1.43 -10.85
N GLU A 176 -16.15 0.87 -11.72
CA GLU A 176 -16.55 -0.10 -12.74
C GLU A 176 -17.15 -1.38 -12.13
N GLU A 177 -16.54 -1.89 -11.06
CA GLU A 177 -17.01 -3.06 -10.32
C GLU A 177 -18.20 -2.77 -9.39
N LYS A 178 -18.62 -1.51 -9.25
CA LYS A 178 -19.63 -1.08 -8.28
C LYS A 178 -19.31 -1.61 -6.89
N HIS A 179 -18.08 -1.41 -6.46
CA HIS A 179 -17.55 -1.98 -5.22
C HIS A 179 -18.43 -1.63 -4.02
N PRO A 180 -18.94 -2.60 -3.23
CA PRO A 180 -19.96 -2.36 -2.21
C PRO A 180 -19.50 -1.37 -1.13
N VAL A 181 -18.24 -1.40 -0.73
CA VAL A 181 -17.69 -0.47 0.27
C VAL A 181 -17.57 0.95 -0.29
N LEU A 182 -17.30 1.12 -1.60
CA LEU A 182 -17.33 2.44 -2.24
C LEU A 182 -18.76 2.98 -2.27
N GLU A 183 -19.75 2.14 -2.57
CA GLU A 183 -21.16 2.55 -2.57
C GLU A 183 -21.61 3.05 -1.17
N GLU A 184 -21.21 2.34 -0.13
CA GLU A 184 -21.46 2.75 1.27
C GLU A 184 -20.79 4.10 1.58
N TYR A 185 -19.53 4.26 1.23
CA TYR A 185 -18.79 5.51 1.39
C TYR A 185 -19.46 6.69 0.69
N LEU A 186 -19.92 6.51 -0.55
CA LEU A 186 -20.60 7.56 -1.31
C LEU A 186 -21.95 7.93 -0.69
N LYS A 187 -22.73 6.96 -0.19
CA LYS A 187 -23.97 7.20 0.55
C LYS A 187 -23.73 8.01 1.82
N ASP A 188 -22.66 7.70 2.57
CA ASP A 188 -22.32 8.44 3.79
C ASP A 188 -21.83 9.86 3.49
N LYS A 189 -21.04 10.04 2.43
CA LYS A 189 -20.69 11.38 1.93
C LYS A 189 -21.92 12.19 1.53
N GLN A 190 -22.85 11.60 0.79
CA GLN A 190 -24.08 12.26 0.36
C GLN A 190 -24.93 12.72 1.57
N LYS A 191 -25.09 11.87 2.59
CA LYS A 191 -25.78 12.24 3.83
C LYS A 191 -25.13 13.43 4.53
N THR A 192 -23.79 13.44 4.57
CA THR A 192 -23.02 14.52 5.20
C THR A 192 -23.19 15.83 4.43
N CYS A 193 -23.11 15.81 3.11
CA CYS A 193 -23.32 17.00 2.28
C CYS A 193 -24.73 17.58 2.45
N LYS A 194 -25.77 16.73 2.46
CA LYS A 194 -27.15 17.20 2.70
C LYS A 194 -27.30 17.89 4.05
N LYS A 195 -26.77 17.33 5.13
CA LYS A 195 -26.80 17.95 6.47
C LYS A 195 -26.08 19.31 6.54
N ILE A 196 -25.10 19.56 5.68
CA ILE A 196 -24.38 20.84 5.63
C ILE A 196 -25.21 21.87 4.87
N GLN A 197 -25.93 21.47 3.82
CA GLN A 197 -26.79 22.35 3.02
C GLN A 197 -28.08 22.77 3.75
N GLU A 198 -28.52 21.98 4.74
CA GLU A 198 -29.73 22.27 5.54
C GLU A 198 -29.42 23.18 6.77
N LYS A 199 -28.18 23.58 7.00
CA LYS A 199 -27.73 24.53 8.04
C LYS A 199 -27.50 25.93 7.48
#